data_b9dc566049bf1b8218da836ba0260a38
#
_entry.id   b9dc566049bf1b8218da836ba0260a38
#
_cell.length_a   1.000
_cell.length_b   1.000
_cell.length_c   1.000
_cell.angle_alpha   90.00
_cell.angle_beta   90.00
_cell.angle_gamma   90.00
#
_symmetry.space_group_name_H-M   'P 1'
#
loop_
_entity.id
_entity.type
_entity.pdbx_description
1 polymer ?
#
loop_
_entity_poly.entity_id
_entity_poly.type
_entity_poly.pdbx_seq_one_letter_code
_entity_poly.pdbx_strand_id
1 'polypeptide(L)'
;MPRITKAQSASLEVVVWGFGPRVVFVHGSVFNGPLTWREQRPIGERWRLEVLNRRGYGKSPLPEVRSDFEEDARDIAALLGDAAHLVGHSYGAIGALYAAALRPQAVRSLTINEPPAYRLIKGNAEADAIVARLQATRRDVHEPRAFLEAFRKIINGPGAPSSVPLPDPLPPDIQQGILTTMAARDPSEADIPLGALRRASFPKLVTSGRHSSVSEAICDVLQRELNAERAIIPGAGHSVPRAGAAFNERLEAFLKGA
;
A
#
# COMPACT_ATOMS: atom_id res chain seq x y z
N MET A 1 7.74 29.42 31.39
CA MET A 1 6.98 28.50 30.55
C MET A 1 7.82 28.18 29.32
N PRO A 2 8.28 26.96 29.08
CA PRO A 2 9.05 26.62 27.88
C PRO A 2 8.11 26.61 26.68
N ARG A 3 8.47 27.36 25.63
CA ARG A 3 7.83 27.34 24.32
C ARG A 3 8.11 25.97 23.68
N ILE A 4 7.06 25.19 23.45
CA ILE A 4 7.12 24.00 22.60
C ILE A 4 7.30 24.51 21.18
N THR A 5 8.54 24.46 20.67
CA THR A 5 8.84 24.63 19.26
C THR A 5 8.17 23.47 18.52
N LYS A 6 7.23 23.76 17.62
CA LYS A 6 6.74 22.82 16.62
C LYS A 6 7.97 22.23 15.91
N ALA A 7 8.21 20.92 16.12
CA ALA A 7 9.09 20.19 15.24
C ALA A 7 8.55 20.39 13.81
N GLN A 8 9.35 20.94 12.92
CA GLN A 8 9.07 21.00 11.49
C GLN A 8 8.96 19.55 11.03
N SER A 9 7.74 19.07 10.80
CA SER A 9 7.57 17.79 10.12
C SER A 9 8.18 17.96 8.74
N ALA A 10 9.26 17.23 8.46
CA ALA A 10 9.86 17.21 7.14
C ALA A 10 8.76 16.90 6.12
N SER A 11 8.59 17.76 5.12
CA SER A 11 7.50 17.62 4.15
C SER A 11 7.70 16.37 3.30
N LEU A 12 6.69 15.49 3.27
CA LEU A 12 6.67 14.36 2.37
C LEU A 12 6.53 14.80 0.92
N GLU A 13 7.16 14.07 0.02
CA GLU A 13 6.96 14.29 -1.40
C GLU A 13 5.61 13.73 -1.84
N VAL A 14 4.77 14.60 -2.41
CA VAL A 14 3.51 14.24 -3.04
C VAL A 14 3.54 14.70 -4.50
N VAL A 15 3.49 13.74 -5.42
CA VAL A 15 3.42 14.03 -6.85
C VAL A 15 1.95 14.17 -7.24
N VAL A 16 1.58 15.30 -7.84
CA VAL A 16 0.20 15.58 -8.21
C VAL A 16 0.01 15.41 -9.71
N TRP A 17 -1.01 14.62 -10.09
CA TRP A 17 -1.45 14.48 -11.48
C TRP A 17 -2.91 14.87 -11.60
N GLY A 18 -3.24 15.64 -12.63
CA GLY A 18 -4.61 16.00 -12.94
C GLY A 18 -5.25 17.02 -11.99
N PHE A 19 -6.56 17.10 -12.08
CA PHE A 19 -7.41 18.07 -11.34
C PHE A 19 -8.77 17.45 -11.02
N GLY A 20 -9.55 18.07 -10.12
CA GLY A 20 -10.87 17.58 -9.70
C GLY A 20 -10.88 17.08 -8.25
N PRO A 21 -11.80 16.16 -7.90
CA PRO A 21 -11.85 15.60 -6.55
C PRO A 21 -10.56 14.87 -6.20
N ARG A 22 -10.14 15.01 -4.94
CA ARG A 22 -8.84 14.49 -4.46
C ARG A 22 -8.88 12.99 -4.22
N VAL A 23 -7.85 12.31 -4.74
CA VAL A 23 -7.57 10.89 -4.47
C VAL A 23 -6.14 10.76 -4.00
N VAL A 24 -5.93 10.33 -2.76
CA VAL A 24 -4.61 10.06 -2.18
C VAL A 24 -4.22 8.62 -2.47
N PHE A 25 -3.08 8.43 -3.13
CA PHE A 25 -2.53 7.14 -3.49
C PHE A 25 -1.31 6.78 -2.65
N VAL A 26 -1.34 5.62 -1.99
CA VAL A 26 -0.28 5.11 -1.11
C VAL A 26 0.30 3.83 -1.68
N HIS A 27 1.58 3.87 -2.06
CA HIS A 27 2.29 2.74 -2.66
C HIS A 27 2.73 1.68 -1.64
N GLY A 28 3.06 0.48 -2.14
CA GLY A 28 3.58 -0.63 -1.35
C GLY A 28 5.09 -0.58 -1.09
N SER A 29 5.71 -1.75 -1.09
CA SER A 29 7.16 -1.91 -0.91
C SER A 29 7.92 -1.77 -2.22
N VAL A 30 9.23 -1.53 -2.17
CA VAL A 30 10.21 -1.51 -3.26
C VAL A 30 10.09 -0.30 -4.18
N PHE A 31 8.92 -0.06 -4.76
CA PHE A 31 8.72 1.02 -5.75
C PHE A 31 8.09 2.25 -5.11
N ASN A 32 8.54 3.43 -5.55
CA ASN A 32 7.96 4.71 -5.15
C ASN A 32 6.55 4.91 -5.70
N GLY A 33 5.88 5.97 -5.28
CA GLY A 33 4.51 6.28 -5.68
C GLY A 33 4.35 6.41 -7.20
N PRO A 34 5.11 7.28 -7.88
CA PRO A 34 5.01 7.43 -9.34
C PRO A 34 5.23 6.15 -10.16
N LEU A 35 6.13 5.26 -9.73
CA LEU A 35 6.36 3.98 -10.39
C LEU A 35 5.23 2.98 -10.12
N THR A 36 4.68 2.97 -8.92
CA THR A 36 3.56 2.08 -8.57
C THR A 36 2.29 2.46 -9.30
N TRP A 37 1.96 3.76 -9.33
CA TRP A 37 0.68 4.28 -9.79
C TRP A 37 0.71 4.89 -11.21
N ARG A 38 1.75 4.62 -11.99
CA ARG A 38 1.90 5.22 -13.35
C ARG A 38 0.74 4.92 -14.29
N GLU A 39 0.12 3.72 -14.17
CA GLU A 39 -1.00 3.30 -15.01
C GLU A 39 -2.32 4.00 -14.62
N GLN A 40 -2.37 4.70 -13.48
CA GLN A 40 -3.51 5.49 -13.06
C GLN A 40 -3.47 6.94 -13.58
N ARG A 41 -2.39 7.38 -14.23
CA ARG A 41 -2.32 8.73 -14.82
C ARG A 41 -3.52 9.10 -15.70
N PRO A 42 -4.07 8.21 -16.53
CA PRO A 42 -5.23 8.55 -17.38
C PRO A 42 -6.46 9.01 -16.60
N ILE A 43 -6.69 8.52 -15.38
CA ILE A 43 -7.83 9.00 -14.58
C ILE A 43 -7.62 10.42 -14.03
N GLY A 44 -6.42 10.97 -14.12
CA GLY A 44 -6.11 12.36 -13.78
C GLY A 44 -6.86 13.41 -14.63
N GLU A 45 -7.48 13.01 -15.76
CA GLU A 45 -8.37 13.88 -16.52
C GLU A 45 -9.64 14.28 -15.73
N ARG A 46 -10.01 13.48 -14.73
CA ARG A 46 -11.23 13.67 -13.92
C ARG A 46 -10.97 13.77 -12.42
N TRP A 47 -9.80 13.35 -11.96
CA TRP A 47 -9.44 13.26 -10.56
C TRP A 47 -8.10 13.92 -10.28
N ARG A 48 -7.99 14.61 -9.16
CA ARG A 48 -6.71 15.09 -8.66
C ARG A 48 -6.02 13.96 -7.89
N LEU A 49 -5.04 13.32 -8.52
CA LEU A 49 -4.29 12.21 -7.96
C LEU A 49 -3.11 12.75 -7.15
N GLU A 50 -3.13 12.56 -5.85
CA GLU A 50 -2.06 12.91 -4.93
C GLU A 50 -1.27 11.64 -4.58
N VAL A 51 -0.18 11.43 -5.30
CA VAL A 51 0.64 10.23 -5.22
C VAL A 51 1.73 10.44 -4.20
N LEU A 52 1.51 9.88 -3.01
CA LEU A 52 2.44 9.99 -1.89
C LEU A 52 3.68 9.12 -2.14
N ASN A 53 4.88 9.68 -1.93
CA ASN A 53 6.07 8.91 -1.62
C ASN A 53 6.17 8.77 -0.09
N ARG A 54 6.03 7.54 0.42
CA ARG A 54 6.20 7.26 1.85
C ARG A 54 7.63 7.55 2.29
N ARG A 55 7.88 7.64 3.58
CA ARG A 55 9.24 7.86 4.12
C ARG A 55 10.21 6.81 3.58
N GLY A 56 11.40 7.25 3.18
CA GLY A 56 12.43 6.41 2.56
C GLY A 56 12.22 6.13 1.07
N TYR A 57 11.25 6.82 0.41
CA TYR A 57 11.01 6.71 -1.03
C TYR A 57 11.00 8.08 -1.70
N GLY A 58 11.48 8.14 -2.95
CA GLY A 58 11.57 9.38 -3.71
C GLY A 58 12.37 10.43 -2.96
N LYS A 59 11.82 11.65 -2.85
CA LYS A 59 12.43 12.76 -2.09
C LYS A 59 11.86 12.90 -0.67
N SER A 60 10.99 11.99 -0.23
CA SER A 60 10.53 11.98 1.15
C SER A 60 11.68 11.67 2.11
N PRO A 61 11.68 12.25 3.32
CA PRO A 61 12.73 12.00 4.30
C PRO A 61 12.83 10.52 4.63
N LEU A 62 14.00 10.10 5.08
CA LEU A 62 14.17 8.76 5.64
C LEU A 62 13.33 8.62 6.94
N PRO A 63 12.84 7.43 7.26
CA PRO A 63 12.23 7.17 8.56
C PRO A 63 13.30 7.31 9.67
N GLU A 64 12.91 7.74 10.87
CA GLU A 64 13.85 7.92 11.98
C GLU A 64 14.53 6.61 12.40
N VAL A 65 13.81 5.51 12.39
CA VAL A 65 14.29 4.18 12.79
C VAL A 65 14.14 3.18 11.66
N ARG A 66 12.92 2.98 11.18
CA ARG A 66 12.57 2.06 10.10
C ARG A 66 11.24 2.47 9.45
N SER A 67 10.98 2.04 8.22
CA SER A 67 9.63 2.19 7.63
C SER A 67 8.60 1.46 8.49
N ASP A 68 7.55 2.18 8.89
CA ASP A 68 6.53 1.70 9.85
C ASP A 68 5.14 2.12 9.37
N PHE A 69 4.22 1.17 9.32
CA PHE A 69 2.85 1.42 8.84
C PHE A 69 2.02 2.32 9.78
N GLU A 70 2.38 2.44 11.07
CA GLU A 70 1.73 3.39 11.97
C GLU A 70 2.26 4.82 11.79
N GLU A 71 3.56 4.97 11.47
CA GLU A 71 4.12 6.26 11.05
C GLU A 71 3.53 6.69 9.72
N ASP A 72 3.50 5.79 8.73
CA ASP A 72 2.82 6.02 7.45
C ASP A 72 1.36 6.45 7.67
N ALA A 73 0.64 5.83 8.60
CA ALA A 73 -0.74 6.18 8.90
C ALA A 73 -0.91 7.62 9.40
N ARG A 74 -0.02 8.09 10.25
CA ARG A 74 -0.04 9.50 10.72
C ARG A 74 0.23 10.47 9.57
N ASP A 75 1.19 10.15 8.71
CA ASP A 75 1.53 10.92 7.52
C ASP A 75 0.36 10.99 6.53
N ILE A 76 -0.25 9.84 6.24
CA ILE A 76 -1.41 9.75 5.35
C ILE A 76 -2.60 10.50 5.95
N ALA A 77 -2.88 10.34 7.23
CA ALA A 77 -3.96 11.04 7.92
C ALA A 77 -3.81 12.57 7.85
N ALA A 78 -2.58 13.08 7.97
CA ALA A 78 -2.29 14.49 7.79
C ALA A 78 -2.55 14.95 6.34
N LEU A 79 -2.18 14.14 5.34
CA LEU A 79 -2.37 14.44 3.92
C LEU A 79 -3.84 14.45 3.49
N LEU A 80 -4.73 13.71 4.15
CA LEU A 80 -6.15 13.69 3.81
C LEU A 80 -6.82 15.07 3.84
N GLY A 81 -6.31 16.03 4.65
CA GLY A 81 -6.89 17.35 4.77
C GLY A 81 -8.33 17.31 5.28
N ASP A 82 -9.26 18.03 4.62
CA ASP A 82 -10.66 18.05 5.00
C ASP A 82 -11.37 16.74 4.57
N ALA A 83 -11.16 16.33 3.32
CA ALA A 83 -11.63 15.01 2.85
C ALA A 83 -10.96 14.63 1.52
N ALA A 84 -10.66 13.33 1.37
CA ALA A 84 -10.15 12.73 0.13
C ALA A 84 -10.60 11.28 0.00
N HIS A 85 -10.62 10.76 -1.23
CA HIS A 85 -10.61 9.32 -1.46
C HIS A 85 -9.22 8.78 -1.14
N LEU A 86 -9.13 7.61 -0.54
CA LEU A 86 -7.87 6.99 -0.13
C LEU A 86 -7.69 5.63 -0.79
N VAL A 87 -6.57 5.45 -1.48
CA VAL A 87 -6.24 4.21 -2.22
C VAL A 87 -4.89 3.70 -1.75
N GLY A 88 -4.86 2.51 -1.15
CA GLY A 88 -3.65 1.87 -0.67
C GLY A 88 -3.33 0.58 -1.42
N HIS A 89 -2.03 0.28 -1.60
CA HIS A 89 -1.57 -0.97 -2.19
C HIS A 89 -0.53 -1.65 -1.29
N SER A 90 -0.67 -2.98 -1.11
CA SER A 90 0.30 -3.81 -0.41
C SER A 90 0.65 -3.24 0.98
N TYR A 91 1.91 -3.05 1.33
CA TYR A 91 2.34 -2.47 2.61
C TYR A 91 1.68 -1.10 2.89
N GLY A 92 1.57 -0.24 1.86
CA GLY A 92 0.89 1.05 2.00
C GLY A 92 -0.61 0.94 2.25
N ALA A 93 -1.24 -0.18 1.91
CA ALA A 93 -2.62 -0.44 2.24
C ALA A 93 -2.83 -0.66 3.76
N ILE A 94 -1.83 -1.20 4.47
CA ILE A 94 -1.86 -1.26 5.95
C ILE A 94 -1.89 0.17 6.51
N GLY A 95 -0.95 1.03 6.08
CA GLY A 95 -0.94 2.45 6.49
C GLY A 95 -2.25 3.17 6.18
N ALA A 96 -2.86 2.90 5.00
CA ALA A 96 -4.14 3.47 4.61
C ALA A 96 -5.30 2.99 5.51
N LEU A 97 -5.34 1.72 5.91
CA LEU A 97 -6.32 1.19 6.87
C LEU A 97 -6.22 1.88 8.24
N TYR A 98 -4.99 2.03 8.76
CA TYR A 98 -4.77 2.74 10.02
C TYR A 98 -5.12 4.23 9.91
N ALA A 99 -4.73 4.91 8.82
CA ALA A 99 -5.05 6.32 8.60
C ALA A 99 -6.56 6.57 8.52
N ALA A 100 -7.29 5.69 7.83
CA ALA A 100 -8.74 5.75 7.73
C ALA A 100 -9.44 5.56 9.09
N ALA A 101 -8.87 4.72 9.97
CA ALA A 101 -9.36 4.55 11.33
C ALA A 101 -9.02 5.76 12.24
N LEU A 102 -7.87 6.40 12.03
CA LEU A 102 -7.44 7.60 12.78
C LEU A 102 -8.29 8.84 12.45
N ARG A 103 -8.66 9.01 11.18
CA ARG A 103 -9.42 10.18 10.69
C ARG A 103 -10.58 9.79 9.77
N PRO A 104 -11.56 9.03 10.27
CA PRO A 104 -12.65 8.52 9.43
C PRO A 104 -13.48 9.64 8.78
N GLN A 105 -13.58 10.81 9.41
CA GLN A 105 -14.31 11.97 8.88
C GLN A 105 -13.61 12.62 7.67
N ALA A 106 -12.31 12.36 7.46
CA ALA A 106 -11.52 12.89 6.34
C ALA A 106 -11.43 11.89 5.16
N VAL A 107 -12.10 10.75 5.24
CA VAL A 107 -12.12 9.73 4.18
C VAL A 107 -13.46 9.75 3.46
N ARG A 108 -13.45 10.06 2.15
CA ARG A 108 -14.64 9.94 1.30
C ARG A 108 -14.93 8.49 0.93
N SER A 109 -13.90 7.75 0.55
CA SER A 109 -13.95 6.31 0.34
C SER A 109 -12.57 5.69 0.52
N LEU A 110 -12.52 4.39 0.78
CA LEU A 110 -11.31 3.64 1.00
C LEU A 110 -11.21 2.48 0.01
N THR A 111 -10.15 2.45 -0.80
CA THR A 111 -9.81 1.31 -1.66
C THR A 111 -8.53 0.64 -1.18
N ILE A 112 -8.58 -0.66 -0.94
CA ILE A 112 -7.47 -1.47 -0.45
C ILE A 112 -7.15 -2.57 -1.45
N ASN A 113 -5.90 -2.56 -1.94
CA ASN A 113 -5.40 -3.52 -2.93
C ASN A 113 -4.38 -4.44 -2.26
N GLU A 114 -4.72 -5.70 -2.08
CA GLU A 114 -3.82 -6.76 -1.60
C GLU A 114 -2.94 -6.42 -0.38
N PRO A 115 -3.52 -6.04 0.76
CA PRO A 115 -2.74 -5.73 1.96
C PRO A 115 -2.13 -7.01 2.55
N PRO A 116 -0.85 -7.01 2.99
CA PRO A 116 -0.24 -8.15 3.67
C PRO A 116 -0.65 -8.20 5.15
N ALA A 117 -1.95 -8.19 5.42
CA ALA A 117 -2.52 -8.17 6.76
C ALA A 117 -2.63 -9.59 7.35
N TYR A 118 -1.51 -10.30 7.42
CA TYR A 118 -1.43 -11.73 7.77
C TYR A 118 -2.09 -12.07 9.11
N ARG A 119 -2.08 -11.13 10.07
CA ARG A 119 -2.68 -11.34 11.39
C ARG A 119 -4.19 -11.60 11.34
N LEU A 120 -4.87 -11.14 10.28
CA LEU A 120 -6.31 -11.40 10.07
C LEU A 120 -6.64 -12.87 9.82
N ILE A 121 -5.65 -13.64 9.37
CA ILE A 121 -5.78 -15.07 9.06
C ILE A 121 -4.76 -15.89 9.85
N LYS A 122 -4.43 -15.46 11.07
CA LYS A 122 -3.53 -16.18 11.98
C LYS A 122 -3.93 -17.64 12.12
N GLY A 123 -2.95 -18.55 12.00
CA GLY A 123 -3.16 -20.00 12.00
C GLY A 123 -3.44 -20.58 10.63
N ASN A 124 -3.46 -19.77 9.56
CA ASN A 124 -3.41 -20.29 8.19
C ASN A 124 -1.97 -20.71 7.89
N ALA A 125 -1.76 -22.03 7.68
CA ALA A 125 -0.43 -22.61 7.53
C ALA A 125 0.36 -22.05 6.35
N GLU A 126 -0.31 -21.71 5.23
CA GLU A 126 0.32 -21.11 4.05
C GLU A 126 0.77 -19.67 4.34
N ALA A 127 -0.06 -18.88 5.04
CA ALA A 127 0.29 -17.54 5.46
C ALA A 127 1.45 -17.54 6.45
N ASP A 128 1.43 -18.45 7.44
CA ASP A 128 2.50 -18.58 8.42
C ASP A 128 3.82 -18.98 7.74
N ALA A 129 3.77 -19.86 6.72
CA ALA A 129 4.95 -20.21 5.90
C ALA A 129 5.48 -19.04 5.07
N ILE A 130 4.61 -18.20 4.49
CA ILE A 130 5.00 -16.98 3.77
C ILE A 130 5.70 -16.01 4.73
N VAL A 131 5.12 -15.75 5.90
CA VAL A 131 5.70 -14.87 6.92
C VAL A 131 7.09 -15.38 7.35
N ALA A 132 7.22 -16.66 7.66
CA ALA A 132 8.50 -17.25 8.04
C ALA A 132 9.56 -17.09 6.96
N ARG A 133 9.21 -17.29 5.68
CA ARG A 133 10.12 -17.10 4.54
C ARG A 133 10.52 -15.63 4.36
N LEU A 134 9.60 -14.69 4.52
CA LEU A 134 9.90 -13.25 4.46
C LEU A 134 10.84 -12.84 5.59
N GLN A 135 10.63 -13.33 6.81
CA GLN A 135 11.49 -13.08 7.96
C GLN A 135 12.90 -13.66 7.75
N ALA A 136 12.99 -14.91 7.27
CA ALA A 136 14.26 -15.54 6.92
C ALA A 136 15.00 -14.74 5.82
N THR A 137 14.29 -14.32 4.77
CA THR A 137 14.88 -13.51 3.70
C THR A 137 15.44 -12.18 4.23
N ARG A 138 14.73 -11.49 5.13
CA ARG A 138 15.22 -10.25 5.75
C ARG A 138 16.46 -10.46 6.63
N ARG A 139 16.52 -11.58 7.34
CA ARG A 139 17.65 -11.91 8.22
C ARG A 139 18.90 -12.33 7.45
N ASP A 140 18.70 -13.12 6.38
CA ASP A 140 19.79 -13.91 5.78
C ASP A 140 20.28 -13.33 4.44
N VAL A 141 19.51 -12.44 3.79
CA VAL A 141 19.83 -11.86 2.48
C VAL A 141 20.09 -10.35 2.63
N HIS A 142 21.35 -9.93 2.49
CA HIS A 142 21.77 -8.55 2.71
C HIS A 142 22.04 -7.77 1.41
N GLU A 143 22.25 -8.45 0.30
CA GLU A 143 22.47 -7.82 -1.00
C GLU A 143 21.11 -7.40 -1.59
N PRO A 144 20.93 -6.11 -1.96
CA PRO A 144 19.61 -5.58 -2.35
C PRO A 144 18.95 -6.30 -3.52
N ARG A 145 19.70 -6.65 -4.57
CA ARG A 145 19.15 -7.36 -5.74
C ARG A 145 18.71 -8.77 -5.38
N ALA A 146 19.53 -9.51 -4.65
CA ALA A 146 19.20 -10.86 -4.21
C ALA A 146 17.98 -10.85 -3.27
N PHE A 147 17.89 -9.86 -2.38
CA PHE A 147 16.70 -9.66 -1.55
C PHE A 147 15.46 -9.43 -2.40
N LEU A 148 15.52 -8.53 -3.38
CA LEU A 148 14.38 -8.25 -4.24
C LEU A 148 13.90 -9.48 -5.00
N GLU A 149 14.82 -10.28 -5.54
CA GLU A 149 14.50 -11.52 -6.25
C GLU A 149 13.80 -12.54 -5.33
N ALA A 150 14.35 -12.75 -4.12
CA ALA A 150 13.75 -13.64 -3.13
C ALA A 150 12.37 -13.13 -2.67
N PHE A 151 12.27 -11.84 -2.37
CA PHE A 151 11.03 -11.17 -1.97
C PHE A 151 9.92 -11.33 -3.04
N ARG A 152 10.25 -11.07 -4.31
CA ARG A 152 9.30 -11.19 -5.42
C ARG A 152 8.81 -12.64 -5.60
N LYS A 153 9.69 -13.63 -5.48
CA LYS A 153 9.31 -15.05 -5.53
C LYS A 153 8.33 -15.44 -4.43
N ILE A 154 8.51 -14.87 -3.22
CA ILE A 154 7.62 -15.13 -2.10
C ILE A 154 6.25 -14.49 -2.32
N ILE A 155 6.23 -13.20 -2.68
CA ILE A 155 5.00 -12.41 -2.79
C ILE A 155 4.14 -12.85 -3.99
N ASN A 156 4.76 -13.14 -5.13
CA ASN A 156 4.00 -13.53 -6.33
C ASN A 156 3.64 -15.02 -6.38
N GLY A 157 4.26 -15.84 -5.54
CA GLY A 157 4.03 -17.28 -5.51
C GLY A 157 4.68 -18.04 -6.68
N PRO A 158 4.57 -19.39 -6.66
CA PRO A 158 5.08 -20.24 -7.72
C PRO A 158 4.28 -20.06 -9.00
N GLY A 159 4.97 -19.97 -10.15
CA GLY A 159 4.32 -19.81 -11.46
C GLY A 159 3.96 -18.39 -11.85
N ALA A 160 4.30 -17.40 -11.04
CA ALA A 160 4.15 -16.00 -11.46
C ALA A 160 4.96 -15.73 -12.74
N PRO A 161 4.42 -14.93 -13.69
CA PRO A 161 5.16 -14.54 -14.88
C PRO A 161 6.54 -14.00 -14.50
N SER A 162 7.55 -14.34 -15.30
CA SER A 162 8.90 -13.80 -15.09
C SER A 162 8.82 -12.29 -14.96
N SER A 163 9.26 -11.77 -13.82
CA SER A 163 9.27 -10.32 -13.61
C SER A 163 10.21 -9.67 -14.64
N VAL A 164 9.80 -8.51 -15.17
CA VAL A 164 10.68 -7.73 -16.05
C VAL A 164 12.05 -7.58 -15.40
N PRO A 165 13.14 -7.95 -16.09
CA PRO A 165 14.48 -7.77 -15.56
C PRO A 165 14.72 -6.31 -15.17
N LEU A 166 15.30 -6.11 -14.01
CA LEU A 166 15.71 -4.76 -13.61
C LEU A 166 17.08 -4.44 -14.23
N PRO A 167 17.34 -3.17 -14.54
CA PRO A 167 18.64 -2.73 -15.04
C PRO A 167 19.78 -3.12 -14.09
N ASP A 168 20.96 -3.27 -14.62
CA ASP A 168 22.19 -3.42 -13.86
C ASP A 168 23.16 -2.30 -14.27
N PRO A 169 23.57 -1.40 -13.35
CA PRO A 169 23.19 -1.36 -11.93
C PRO A 169 21.71 -1.00 -11.69
N LEU A 170 21.20 -1.28 -10.49
CA LEU A 170 19.86 -0.86 -10.09
C LEU A 170 19.77 0.68 -10.07
N PRO A 171 18.69 1.27 -10.60
CA PRO A 171 18.44 2.70 -10.43
C PRO A 171 18.44 3.10 -8.95
N PRO A 172 19.03 4.27 -8.58
CA PRO A 172 19.19 4.68 -7.19
C PRO A 172 17.89 4.70 -6.38
N ASP A 173 16.79 5.13 -6.98
CA ASP A 173 15.47 5.18 -6.32
C ASP A 173 14.90 3.77 -6.06
N ILE A 174 15.15 2.81 -6.94
CA ILE A 174 14.76 1.40 -6.74
C ILE A 174 15.64 0.78 -5.66
N GLN A 175 16.95 1.02 -5.70
CA GLN A 175 17.88 0.54 -4.66
C GLN A 175 17.49 1.08 -3.28
N GLN A 176 17.18 2.38 -3.17
CA GLN A 176 16.72 2.99 -1.93
C GLN A 176 15.41 2.35 -1.44
N GLY A 177 14.44 2.12 -2.33
CA GLY A 177 13.18 1.48 -2.00
C GLY A 177 13.34 0.03 -1.52
N ILE A 178 14.32 -0.71 -2.08
CA ILE A 178 14.68 -2.06 -1.60
C ILE A 178 15.24 -1.98 -0.18
N LEU A 179 16.20 -1.09 0.08
CA LEU A 179 16.80 -0.91 1.41
C LEU A 179 15.73 -0.53 2.45
N THR A 180 14.83 0.38 2.09
CA THR A 180 13.69 0.76 2.94
C THR A 180 12.78 -0.44 3.23
N THR A 181 12.55 -1.31 2.23
CA THR A 181 11.74 -2.53 2.39
C THR A 181 12.43 -3.56 3.29
N MET A 182 13.74 -3.73 3.16
CA MET A 182 14.54 -4.64 4.01
C MET A 182 14.46 -4.25 5.49
N ALA A 183 14.50 -2.96 5.78
CA ALA A 183 14.44 -2.41 7.12
C ALA A 183 13.01 -2.21 7.65
N ALA A 184 11.96 -2.43 6.84
CA ALA A 184 10.59 -2.16 7.23
C ALA A 184 10.10 -3.06 8.38
N ARG A 185 9.24 -2.51 9.22
CA ARG A 185 8.49 -3.28 10.22
C ARG A 185 7.75 -4.44 9.55
N ASP A 186 7.74 -5.59 10.20
CA ASP A 186 7.08 -6.78 9.66
C ASP A 186 5.56 -6.55 9.54
N PRO A 187 4.94 -6.72 8.37
CA PRO A 187 3.50 -6.55 8.21
C PRO A 187 2.67 -7.57 9.01
N SER A 188 3.26 -8.70 9.43
CA SER A 188 2.59 -9.66 10.31
C SER A 188 2.35 -9.12 11.73
N GLU A 189 3.00 -8.01 12.10
CA GLU A 189 2.75 -7.30 13.36
C GLU A 189 1.49 -6.41 13.30
N ALA A 190 0.95 -6.14 12.10
CA ALA A 190 -0.14 -5.21 11.93
C ALA A 190 -1.46 -5.74 12.51
N ASP A 191 -1.99 -5.05 13.51
CA ASP A 191 -3.30 -5.31 14.11
C ASP A 191 -4.34 -4.34 13.52
N ILE A 192 -4.99 -4.77 12.44
CA ILE A 192 -5.90 -3.90 11.68
C ILE A 192 -7.06 -3.46 12.57
N PRO A 193 -7.35 -2.14 12.67
CA PRO A 193 -8.38 -1.60 13.56
C PRO A 193 -9.80 -1.82 13.00
N LEU A 194 -10.17 -3.10 12.80
CA LEU A 194 -11.45 -3.51 12.18
C LEU A 194 -12.66 -2.86 12.84
N GLY A 195 -12.67 -2.76 14.18
CA GLY A 195 -13.79 -2.19 14.91
C GLY A 195 -14.05 -0.72 14.58
N ALA A 196 -13.00 0.10 14.44
CA ALA A 196 -13.11 1.50 14.02
C ALA A 196 -13.55 1.62 12.55
N LEU A 197 -12.94 0.83 11.67
CA LEU A 197 -13.24 0.82 10.24
C LEU A 197 -14.67 0.33 9.94
N ARG A 198 -15.17 -0.63 10.71
CA ARG A 198 -16.56 -1.13 10.59
C ARG A 198 -17.59 -0.04 10.92
N ARG A 199 -17.33 0.77 11.96
CA ARG A 199 -18.22 1.88 12.36
C ARG A 199 -18.17 3.08 11.42
N ALA A 200 -17.13 3.19 10.60
CA ALA A 200 -16.97 4.31 9.67
C ALA A 200 -17.97 4.19 8.51
N SER A 201 -18.63 5.32 8.18
CA SER A 201 -19.71 5.39 7.18
C SER A 201 -19.22 5.44 5.73
N PHE A 202 -17.96 5.76 5.48
CA PHE A 202 -17.43 5.84 4.11
C PHE A 202 -17.48 4.49 3.40
N PRO A 203 -17.75 4.47 2.08
CA PRO A 203 -17.70 3.28 1.25
C PRO A 203 -16.30 2.66 1.21
N LYS A 204 -16.24 1.33 1.10
CA LYS A 204 -14.99 0.58 1.11
C LYS A 204 -14.95 -0.41 -0.04
N LEU A 205 -13.81 -0.50 -0.73
CA LEU A 205 -13.53 -1.44 -1.80
C LEU A 205 -12.26 -2.24 -1.48
N VAL A 206 -12.35 -3.55 -1.56
CA VAL A 206 -11.20 -4.45 -1.43
C VAL A 206 -10.95 -5.14 -2.77
N THR A 207 -9.72 -5.03 -3.30
CA THR A 207 -9.37 -5.63 -4.59
C THR A 207 -8.22 -6.62 -4.48
N SER A 208 -8.20 -7.61 -5.36
CA SER A 208 -7.10 -8.57 -5.52
C SER A 208 -6.90 -8.97 -6.98
N GLY A 209 -5.74 -9.54 -7.28
CA GLY A 209 -5.42 -10.09 -8.59
C GLY A 209 -5.62 -11.61 -8.70
N ARG A 210 -6.14 -12.25 -7.65
CA ARG A 210 -6.44 -13.70 -7.57
C ARG A 210 -5.22 -14.59 -7.87
N HIS A 211 -4.03 -14.16 -7.42
CA HIS A 211 -2.78 -14.88 -7.65
C HIS A 211 -2.37 -15.79 -6.48
N SER A 212 -2.95 -15.59 -5.30
CA SER A 212 -2.56 -16.26 -4.05
C SER A 212 -3.78 -16.52 -3.17
N SER A 213 -3.92 -17.77 -2.70
CA SER A 213 -4.93 -18.16 -1.71
C SER A 213 -4.84 -17.34 -0.43
N VAL A 214 -3.65 -16.98 0.00
CA VAL A 214 -3.40 -16.16 1.19
C VAL A 214 -3.91 -14.72 0.99
N SER A 215 -3.60 -14.11 -0.16
CA SER A 215 -4.12 -12.77 -0.49
C SER A 215 -5.65 -12.76 -0.58
N GLU A 216 -6.25 -13.79 -1.21
CA GLU A 216 -7.72 -13.92 -1.27
C GLU A 216 -8.31 -14.06 0.13
N ALA A 217 -7.77 -14.93 0.98
CA ALA A 217 -8.26 -15.12 2.34
C ALA A 217 -8.22 -13.81 3.17
N ILE A 218 -7.15 -13.03 3.07
CA ILE A 218 -7.05 -11.71 3.72
C ILE A 218 -8.12 -10.75 3.17
N CYS A 219 -8.25 -10.67 1.85
CA CYS A 219 -9.23 -9.79 1.21
C CYS A 219 -10.68 -10.19 1.55
N ASP A 220 -10.98 -11.49 1.65
CA ASP A 220 -12.30 -11.99 2.03
C ASP A 220 -12.64 -11.66 3.50
N VAL A 221 -11.65 -11.75 4.41
CA VAL A 221 -11.83 -11.27 5.79
C VAL A 221 -12.13 -9.78 5.81
N LEU A 222 -11.36 -8.97 5.09
CA LEU A 222 -11.60 -7.51 5.02
C LEU A 222 -12.95 -7.18 4.40
N GLN A 223 -13.35 -7.86 3.31
CA GLN A 223 -14.68 -7.69 2.72
C GLN A 223 -15.77 -7.90 3.77
N ARG A 224 -15.75 -9.04 4.44
CA ARG A 224 -16.76 -9.42 5.44
C ARG A 224 -16.76 -8.48 6.63
N GLU A 225 -15.59 -8.25 7.23
CA GLU A 225 -15.44 -7.48 8.47
C GLU A 225 -15.74 -5.98 8.28
N LEU A 226 -15.49 -5.44 7.11
CA LEU A 226 -15.68 -4.03 6.82
C LEU A 226 -16.96 -3.73 6.02
N ASN A 227 -17.74 -4.74 5.68
CA ASN A 227 -18.87 -4.64 4.74
C ASN A 227 -18.45 -3.91 3.45
N ALA A 228 -17.31 -4.32 2.89
CA ALA A 228 -16.71 -3.69 1.73
C ALA A 228 -17.20 -4.33 0.43
N GLU A 229 -17.24 -3.55 -0.66
CA GLU A 229 -17.31 -4.12 -2.00
C GLU A 229 -16.07 -4.97 -2.27
N ARG A 230 -16.21 -6.04 -3.05
CA ARG A 230 -15.12 -6.93 -3.44
C ARG A 230 -14.95 -6.90 -4.96
N ALA A 231 -13.73 -6.73 -5.43
CA ALA A 231 -13.43 -6.85 -6.86
C ALA A 231 -12.15 -7.68 -7.07
N ILE A 232 -12.21 -8.57 -8.04
CA ILE A 232 -11.06 -9.31 -8.53
C ILE A 232 -10.67 -8.69 -9.87
N ILE A 233 -9.39 -8.37 -10.04
CA ILE A 233 -8.83 -7.84 -11.29
C ILE A 233 -8.03 -8.98 -11.94
N PRO A 234 -8.60 -9.72 -12.88
CA PRO A 234 -7.98 -10.93 -13.43
C PRO A 234 -6.61 -10.62 -14.08
N GLY A 235 -5.63 -11.47 -13.81
CA GLY A 235 -4.29 -11.34 -14.38
C GLY A 235 -3.41 -10.25 -13.76
N ALA A 236 -3.92 -9.48 -12.80
CA ALA A 236 -3.14 -8.42 -12.15
C ALA A 236 -2.01 -8.93 -11.25
N GLY A 237 -2.14 -10.17 -10.75
CA GLY A 237 -1.22 -10.67 -9.74
C GLY A 237 -1.25 -9.81 -8.46
N HIS A 238 -0.17 -9.81 -7.69
CA HIS A 238 -0.06 -8.93 -6.52
C HIS A 238 -0.13 -7.43 -6.90
N SER A 239 0.36 -7.07 -8.07
CA SER A 239 0.47 -5.67 -8.50
C SER A 239 -0.82 -5.14 -9.16
N VAL A 240 -1.95 -5.19 -8.47
CA VAL A 240 -3.26 -4.71 -8.97
C VAL A 240 -3.18 -3.34 -9.66
N PRO A 241 -2.43 -2.33 -9.17
CA PRO A 241 -2.28 -1.05 -9.88
C PRO A 241 -1.76 -1.16 -11.31
N ARG A 242 -0.96 -2.20 -11.60
CA ARG A 242 -0.35 -2.41 -12.93
C ARG A 242 -1.30 -3.01 -13.96
N ALA A 243 -2.49 -3.42 -13.57
CA ALA A 243 -3.51 -3.89 -14.50
C ALA A 243 -4.08 -2.76 -15.41
N GLY A 244 -3.67 -1.51 -15.18
CA GLY A 244 -4.01 -0.39 -16.05
C GLY A 244 -5.51 -0.18 -16.18
N ALA A 245 -6.03 -0.24 -17.41
CA ALA A 245 -7.44 0.07 -17.71
C ALA A 245 -8.42 -0.73 -16.85
N ALA A 246 -8.21 -2.03 -16.67
CA ALA A 246 -9.13 -2.88 -15.91
C ALA A 246 -9.28 -2.45 -14.45
N PHE A 247 -8.18 -2.06 -13.80
CA PHE A 247 -8.25 -1.51 -12.45
C PHE A 247 -8.79 -0.08 -12.44
N ASN A 248 -8.41 0.77 -13.41
CA ASN A 248 -8.87 2.15 -13.52
C ASN A 248 -10.39 2.24 -13.65
N GLU A 249 -10.99 1.45 -14.54
CA GLU A 249 -12.44 1.39 -14.75
C GLU A 249 -13.17 1.00 -13.44
N ARG A 250 -12.67 -0.02 -12.76
CA ARG A 250 -13.27 -0.46 -11.49
C ARG A 250 -13.12 0.58 -10.39
N LEU A 251 -11.94 1.19 -10.29
CA LEU A 251 -11.67 2.25 -9.31
C LEU A 251 -12.57 3.46 -9.56
N GLU A 252 -12.62 3.97 -10.80
CA GLU A 252 -13.45 5.13 -11.14
C GLU A 252 -14.95 4.89 -10.91
N ALA A 253 -15.46 3.70 -11.24
CA ALA A 253 -16.85 3.35 -10.95
C ALA A 253 -17.15 3.45 -9.45
N PHE A 254 -16.23 2.98 -8.61
CA PHE A 254 -16.36 3.08 -7.16
C PHE A 254 -16.23 4.51 -6.64
N LEU A 255 -15.26 5.29 -7.13
CA LEU A 255 -15.06 6.69 -6.70
C LEU A 255 -16.26 7.59 -7.03
N LYS A 256 -16.96 7.33 -8.13
CA LYS A 256 -18.15 8.09 -8.57
C LYS A 256 -19.39 7.78 -7.74
N GLY A 257 -19.46 6.62 -7.13
CA GLY A 257 -20.58 6.19 -6.28
C GLY A 257 -20.39 6.49 -4.79
N ALA A 258 -19.25 7.10 -4.42
CA ALA A 258 -18.83 7.28 -3.04
C ALA A 258 -18.95 8.72 -2.53
#